data_49e696241b706f85c274963671ab87f2
#
_entry.id   49e696241b706f85c274963671ab87f2
#
_cell.length_a   1.000
_cell.length_b   1.000
_cell.length_c   1.000
_cell.angle_alpha   90.00
_cell.angle_beta   90.00
_cell.angle_gamma   90.00
#
_symmetry.space_group_name_H-M   'P 1'
#
loop_
_entity.id
_entity.type
_entity.pdbx_description
1 polymer ?
#
loop_
_entity_poly.entity_id
_entity_poly.type
_entity_poly.pdbx_seq_one_letter_code
_entity_poly.pdbx_strand_id
1 'polypeptide(L)'
;VARERPPVVGLYTNLMTKFNVLRMIAICKAYEAHVVLGGPEPPYYAAEYLARGADVIVRGEGELTLAELLPHLAHHGLNELDTVSGIIYRRDDGAVIETPPRPFIPDLSAHPWPDREAIDLPRYMQTWKTHHGQSSVSVIHARGCPYTCTWCSHSVYGNTHRRRTPTDAADELLWIKERYHPDLIWYADDVFTINHRWLFEYHEALKGRGVRIPF
;
A
#
# COMPACT_ATOMS: atom_id res chain seq x y z
N VAL A 1 17.24 4.84 -9.97
CA VAL A 1 16.90 6.03 -10.79
C VAL A 1 17.98 6.31 -11.81
N ALA A 2 19.24 6.56 -11.40
CA ALA A 2 20.33 6.91 -12.32
C ALA A 2 20.55 5.91 -13.48
N ARG A 3 20.39 4.63 -13.22
CA ARG A 3 20.58 3.56 -14.21
C ARG A 3 19.37 3.37 -15.11
N GLU A 4 18.18 3.28 -14.51
CA GLU A 4 16.94 2.89 -15.20
C GLU A 4 16.17 4.09 -15.77
N ARG A 5 16.42 5.32 -15.26
CA ARG A 5 15.75 6.57 -15.64
C ARG A 5 14.23 6.43 -15.83
N PRO A 6 13.51 5.91 -14.82
CA PRO A 6 12.08 5.76 -14.95
C PRO A 6 11.40 7.13 -15.06
N PRO A 7 10.37 7.28 -15.91
CA PRO A 7 9.65 8.55 -16.04
C PRO A 7 8.84 8.89 -14.79
N VAL A 8 8.41 7.89 -14.03
CA VAL A 8 7.65 8.06 -12.78
C VAL A 8 8.28 7.22 -11.68
N VAL A 9 8.39 7.79 -10.46
CA VAL A 9 8.85 7.09 -9.25
C VAL A 9 7.80 7.21 -8.17
N GLY A 10 7.25 6.07 -7.74
CA GLY A 10 6.35 6.00 -6.58
C GLY A 10 7.16 5.82 -5.28
N LEU A 11 6.86 6.61 -4.26
CA LEU A 11 7.50 6.52 -2.95
C LEU A 11 6.45 6.39 -1.86
N TYR A 12 6.52 5.30 -1.07
CA TYR A 12 5.72 5.16 0.15
C TYR A 12 6.36 5.93 1.30
N THR A 13 5.56 6.73 1.98
CA THR A 13 6.04 7.64 3.03
C THR A 13 5.24 7.49 4.32
N ASN A 14 5.95 7.35 5.41
CA ASN A 14 5.43 7.48 6.77
C ASN A 14 6.37 8.36 7.61
N LEU A 15 6.00 8.65 8.84
CA LEU A 15 6.79 9.51 9.74
C LEU A 15 8.25 9.05 9.88
N MET A 16 8.49 7.74 9.95
CA MET A 16 9.85 7.18 10.14
C MET A 16 10.71 7.29 8.88
N THR A 17 10.10 7.23 7.69
CA THR A 17 10.83 7.27 6.42
C THR A 17 10.94 8.67 5.82
N LYS A 18 10.23 9.65 6.37
CA LYS A 18 10.10 11.02 5.86
C LYS A 18 11.42 11.64 5.37
N PHE A 19 12.44 11.66 6.22
CA PHE A 19 13.72 12.31 5.85
C PHE A 19 14.45 11.60 4.71
N ASN A 20 14.35 10.28 4.64
CA ASN A 20 14.92 9.51 3.53
C ASN A 20 14.15 9.77 2.24
N VAL A 21 12.81 9.82 2.32
CA VAL A 21 11.95 10.12 1.17
C VAL A 21 12.24 11.53 0.63
N LEU A 22 12.44 12.53 1.48
CA LEU A 22 12.82 13.88 1.02
C LEU A 22 14.14 13.88 0.23
N ARG A 23 15.12 13.07 0.64
CA ARG A 23 16.37 12.88 -0.13
C ARG A 23 16.12 12.15 -1.45
N MET A 24 15.26 11.13 -1.44
CA MET A 24 14.90 10.40 -2.65
C MET A 24 14.16 11.27 -3.66
N ILE A 25 13.26 12.17 -3.22
CA ILE A 25 12.60 13.15 -4.08
C ILE A 25 13.66 14.00 -4.81
N ALA A 26 14.61 14.57 -4.08
CA ALA A 26 15.67 15.39 -4.69
C ALA A 26 16.49 14.62 -5.74
N ILE A 27 16.79 13.35 -5.47
CA ILE A 27 17.47 12.47 -6.44
C ILE A 27 16.59 12.25 -7.67
N CYS A 28 15.31 11.92 -7.50
CA CYS A 28 14.39 11.68 -8.60
C CYS A 28 14.25 12.91 -9.50
N LYS A 29 14.11 14.09 -8.90
CA LYS A 29 14.02 15.37 -9.63
C LYS A 29 15.30 15.71 -10.39
N ALA A 30 16.48 15.35 -9.89
CA ALA A 30 17.74 15.50 -10.62
C ALA A 30 17.83 14.63 -11.89
N TYR A 31 16.97 13.63 -12.03
CA TYR A 31 16.82 12.77 -13.20
C TYR A 31 15.51 13.01 -13.96
N GLU A 32 14.83 14.13 -13.69
CA GLU A 32 13.60 14.57 -14.36
C GLU A 32 12.40 13.60 -14.21
N ALA A 33 12.44 12.69 -13.21
CA ALA A 33 11.34 11.80 -12.95
C ALA A 33 10.16 12.53 -12.26
N HIS A 34 8.94 12.17 -12.62
CA HIS A 34 7.77 12.53 -11.83
C HIS A 34 7.75 11.73 -10.53
N VAL A 35 7.47 12.40 -9.41
CA VAL A 35 7.46 11.79 -8.08
C VAL A 35 6.04 11.73 -7.55
N VAL A 36 5.55 10.50 -7.36
CA VAL A 36 4.25 10.22 -6.77
C VAL A 36 4.45 9.69 -5.35
N LEU A 37 3.87 10.37 -4.35
CA LEU A 37 3.92 9.95 -2.96
C LEU A 37 2.64 9.23 -2.55
N GLY A 38 2.77 8.18 -1.74
CA GLY A 38 1.68 7.52 -1.05
C GLY A 38 2.02 7.24 0.41
N GLY A 39 1.05 6.76 1.15
CA GLY A 39 1.20 6.41 2.56
C GLY A 39 0.47 7.36 3.51
N PRO A 40 0.51 7.09 4.82
CA PRO A 40 -0.34 7.74 5.81
C PRO A 40 0.04 9.19 6.14
N GLU A 41 1.28 9.61 5.87
CA GLU A 41 1.79 10.90 6.32
C GLU A 41 1.69 12.02 5.27
N PRO A 42 1.98 11.80 3.97
CA PRO A 42 2.05 12.90 2.98
C PRO A 42 0.78 13.74 2.84
N PRO A 43 -0.45 13.18 2.92
CA PRO A 43 -1.65 14.00 2.79
C PRO A 43 -1.78 15.13 3.84
N TYR A 44 -1.24 14.91 5.05
CA TYR A 44 -1.28 15.90 6.14
C TYR A 44 -0.26 17.04 5.96
N TYR A 45 0.78 16.82 5.18
CA TYR A 45 1.87 17.76 4.93
C TYR A 45 2.09 17.98 3.43
N ALA A 46 0.99 17.98 2.68
CA ALA A 46 1.02 17.98 1.21
C ALA A 46 1.79 19.19 0.66
N ALA A 47 1.54 20.39 1.19
CA ALA A 47 2.18 21.61 0.72
C ALA A 47 3.71 21.55 0.86
N GLU A 48 4.23 20.98 1.96
CA GLU A 48 5.66 20.83 2.21
C GLU A 48 6.31 19.81 1.27
N TYR A 49 5.65 18.65 1.03
CA TYR A 49 6.18 17.66 0.10
C TYR A 49 6.17 18.15 -1.34
N LEU A 50 5.10 18.82 -1.77
CA LEU A 50 5.01 19.43 -3.09
C LEU A 50 6.05 20.57 -3.25
N ALA A 51 6.32 21.36 -2.20
CA ALA A 51 7.39 22.36 -2.22
C ALA A 51 8.79 21.76 -2.30
N ARG A 52 8.95 20.47 -1.92
CA ARG A 52 10.22 19.74 -1.98
C ARG A 52 10.39 18.93 -3.26
N GLY A 53 9.45 19.04 -4.21
CA GLY A 53 9.56 18.45 -5.54
C GLY A 53 8.74 17.18 -5.75
N ALA A 54 7.87 16.78 -4.81
CA ALA A 54 6.83 15.81 -5.12
C ALA A 54 5.86 16.44 -6.14
N ASP A 55 5.43 15.68 -7.13
CA ASP A 55 4.51 16.16 -8.17
C ASP A 55 3.06 15.84 -7.79
N VAL A 56 2.82 14.63 -7.28
CA VAL A 56 1.48 14.16 -6.89
C VAL A 56 1.54 13.40 -5.57
N ILE A 57 0.52 13.58 -4.73
CA ILE A 57 0.31 12.82 -3.50
C ILE A 57 -1.00 12.06 -3.64
N VAL A 58 -0.95 10.74 -3.46
CA VAL A 58 -2.12 9.86 -3.45
C VAL A 58 -2.70 9.77 -2.04
N ARG A 59 -4.02 9.93 -1.91
CA ARG A 59 -4.76 9.87 -0.66
C ARG A 59 -5.52 8.55 -0.51
N GLY A 60 -5.55 8.02 0.71
CA GLY A 60 -6.30 6.80 1.02
C GLY A 60 -5.74 5.56 0.32
N GLU A 61 -6.62 4.73 -0.21
CA GLU A 61 -6.26 3.52 -0.95
C GLU A 61 -5.71 3.88 -2.33
N GLY A 62 -4.49 3.45 -2.61
CA GLY A 62 -3.74 3.89 -3.78
C GLY A 62 -4.03 3.11 -5.06
N GLU A 63 -4.55 1.89 -4.97
CA GLU A 63 -4.59 0.95 -6.10
C GLU A 63 -5.38 1.50 -7.29
N LEU A 64 -6.63 1.90 -7.07
CA LEU A 64 -7.47 2.45 -8.14
C LEU A 64 -7.00 3.84 -8.58
N THR A 65 -6.49 4.64 -7.65
CA THR A 65 -5.93 5.95 -7.99
C THR A 65 -4.68 5.81 -8.87
N LEU A 66 -3.77 4.90 -8.56
CA LEU A 66 -2.59 4.65 -9.39
C LEU A 66 -2.94 4.02 -10.74
N ALA A 67 -3.94 3.14 -10.78
CA ALA A 67 -4.42 2.56 -12.04
C ALA A 67 -4.96 3.63 -13.02
N GLU A 68 -5.50 4.74 -12.52
CA GLU A 68 -5.93 5.89 -13.30
C GLU A 68 -4.78 6.89 -13.53
N LEU A 69 -4.02 7.24 -12.48
CA LEU A 69 -2.99 8.26 -12.52
C LEU A 69 -1.80 7.88 -13.43
N LEU A 70 -1.32 6.62 -13.39
CA LEU A 70 -0.13 6.25 -14.16
C LEU A 70 -0.33 6.34 -15.67
N PRO A 71 -1.44 5.84 -16.27
CA PRO A 71 -1.75 6.10 -17.68
C PRO A 71 -1.95 7.58 -17.98
N HIS A 72 -2.58 8.34 -17.06
CA HIS A 72 -2.75 9.78 -17.20
C HIS A 72 -1.39 10.49 -17.31
N LEU A 73 -0.46 10.22 -16.39
CA LEU A 73 0.90 10.78 -16.43
C LEU A 73 1.65 10.40 -17.72
N ALA A 74 1.45 9.20 -18.22
CA ALA A 74 2.10 8.74 -19.45
C ALA A 74 1.59 9.48 -20.71
N HIS A 75 0.32 9.89 -20.74
CA HIS A 75 -0.28 10.53 -21.92
C HIS A 75 -0.35 12.06 -21.83
N HIS A 76 -0.55 12.59 -20.63
CA HIS A 76 -0.81 14.02 -20.39
C HIS A 76 0.24 14.70 -19.51
N GLY A 77 1.18 13.93 -18.93
CA GLY A 77 2.11 14.45 -17.94
C GLY A 77 1.38 14.96 -16.70
N LEU A 78 1.73 16.16 -16.25
CA LEU A 78 1.10 16.80 -15.08
C LEU A 78 -0.09 17.71 -15.46
N ASN A 79 -0.52 17.72 -16.72
CA ASN A 79 -1.68 18.50 -17.14
C ASN A 79 -2.98 17.80 -16.75
N GLU A 80 -4.07 18.56 -16.56
CA GLU A 80 -5.43 18.05 -16.34
C GLU A 80 -5.58 17.05 -15.16
N LEU A 81 -4.72 17.16 -14.13
CA LEU A 81 -4.74 16.30 -12.93
C LEU A 81 -6.02 16.45 -12.10
N ASP A 82 -6.79 17.50 -12.29
CA ASP A 82 -8.09 17.74 -11.68
C ASP A 82 -9.15 16.68 -12.07
N THR A 83 -8.92 15.95 -13.16
CA THR A 83 -9.78 14.83 -13.60
C THR A 83 -9.53 13.54 -12.81
N VAL A 84 -8.39 13.41 -12.12
CA VAL A 84 -8.03 12.22 -11.33
C VAL A 84 -8.49 12.37 -9.89
N SER A 85 -9.35 11.47 -9.41
CA SER A 85 -9.81 11.49 -8.02
C SER A 85 -8.80 10.92 -7.03
N GLY A 86 -8.78 11.46 -5.80
CA GLY A 86 -7.97 10.94 -4.69
C GLY A 86 -6.52 11.38 -4.69
N ILE A 87 -6.21 12.53 -5.28
CA ILE A 87 -4.86 13.09 -5.32
C ILE A 87 -4.78 14.51 -4.76
N ILE A 88 -3.56 14.90 -4.39
CA ILE A 88 -3.19 16.29 -4.10
C ILE A 88 -1.99 16.63 -4.99
N TYR A 89 -2.04 17.79 -5.64
CA TYR A 89 -0.98 18.25 -6.52
C TYR A 89 -0.85 19.78 -6.48
N ARG A 90 0.20 20.32 -7.05
CA ARG A 90 0.38 21.77 -7.20
C ARG A 90 0.12 22.17 -8.64
N ARG A 91 -0.80 23.12 -8.83
CA ARG A 91 -1.08 23.71 -10.12
C ARG A 91 0.00 24.76 -10.51
N ASP A 92 0.09 25.15 -11.78
CA ASP A 92 1.10 26.08 -12.30
C ASP A 92 1.03 27.46 -11.66
N ASP A 93 -0.14 27.89 -11.18
CA ASP A 93 -0.32 29.15 -10.44
C ASP A 93 0.20 29.06 -8.98
N GLY A 94 0.73 27.89 -8.58
CA GLY A 94 1.26 27.63 -7.25
C GLY A 94 0.23 27.12 -6.23
N ALA A 95 -1.06 27.10 -6.58
CA ALA A 95 -2.12 26.61 -5.70
C ALA A 95 -1.99 25.11 -5.47
N VAL A 96 -2.16 24.69 -4.22
CA VAL A 96 -2.28 23.27 -3.86
C VAL A 96 -3.74 22.86 -4.04
N ILE A 97 -3.96 21.91 -4.92
CA ILE A 97 -5.28 21.39 -5.28
C ILE A 97 -5.45 20.01 -4.68
N GLU A 98 -6.58 19.80 -4.05
CA GLU A 98 -7.03 18.51 -3.55
C GLU A 98 -8.27 18.09 -4.36
N THR A 99 -8.16 16.98 -5.09
CA THR A 99 -9.28 16.46 -5.88
C THR A 99 -10.29 15.70 -4.99
N PRO A 100 -11.51 15.44 -5.46
CA PRO A 100 -12.48 14.69 -4.69
C PRO A 100 -11.92 13.36 -4.18
N PRO A 101 -12.21 12.97 -2.92
CA PRO A 101 -11.72 11.72 -2.37
C PRO A 101 -12.28 10.54 -3.15
N ARG A 102 -11.45 9.52 -3.35
CA ARG A 102 -11.92 8.26 -3.94
C ARG A 102 -12.64 7.42 -2.88
N PRO A 103 -13.80 6.82 -3.20
CA PRO A 103 -14.45 5.87 -2.31
C PRO A 103 -13.53 4.69 -1.98
N PHE A 104 -13.66 4.17 -0.77
CA PHE A 104 -12.96 2.96 -0.38
C PHE A 104 -13.37 1.76 -1.24
N ILE A 105 -12.43 0.86 -1.52
CA ILE A 105 -12.68 -0.38 -2.26
C ILE A 105 -13.64 -1.26 -1.45
N PRO A 106 -14.88 -1.51 -1.90
CA PRO A 106 -15.88 -2.23 -1.11
C PRO A 106 -15.59 -3.73 -1.02
N ASP A 107 -15.11 -4.33 -2.10
CA ASP A 107 -14.77 -5.75 -2.21
C ASP A 107 -13.27 -5.93 -2.41
N LEU A 108 -12.56 -6.32 -1.35
CA LEU A 108 -11.12 -6.54 -1.42
C LEU A 108 -10.76 -7.80 -2.20
N SER A 109 -11.66 -8.78 -2.32
CA SER A 109 -11.42 -10.02 -3.08
C SER A 109 -11.48 -9.81 -4.59
N ALA A 110 -12.12 -8.72 -5.06
CA ALA A 110 -12.09 -8.33 -6.45
C ALA A 110 -10.75 -7.75 -6.91
N HIS A 111 -9.86 -7.42 -5.95
CA HIS A 111 -8.52 -6.91 -6.24
C HIS A 111 -7.48 -8.03 -6.20
N PRO A 112 -6.45 -7.96 -7.06
CA PRO A 112 -5.35 -8.93 -7.03
C PRO A 112 -4.65 -8.94 -5.67
N TRP A 113 -3.99 -10.05 -5.37
CA TRP A 113 -3.03 -10.09 -4.26
C TRP A 113 -1.82 -9.23 -4.58
N PRO A 114 -1.05 -8.79 -3.57
CA PRO A 114 0.21 -8.10 -3.81
C PRO A 114 1.13 -8.92 -4.71
N ASP A 115 1.72 -8.26 -5.71
CA ASP A 115 2.75 -8.87 -6.57
C ASP A 115 4.05 -9.05 -5.78
N ARG A 116 4.18 -10.21 -5.15
CA ARG A 116 5.36 -10.55 -4.35
C ARG A 116 6.57 -10.92 -5.19
N GLU A 117 6.38 -11.15 -6.50
CA GLU A 117 7.47 -11.43 -7.44
C GLU A 117 8.13 -10.14 -7.95
N ALA A 118 7.48 -8.99 -7.79
CA ALA A 118 8.06 -7.68 -8.08
C ALA A 118 9.25 -7.30 -7.18
N ILE A 119 9.45 -8.03 -6.08
CA ILE A 119 10.58 -7.85 -5.15
C ILE A 119 11.31 -9.18 -4.92
N ASP A 120 12.56 -9.12 -4.49
CA ASP A 120 13.31 -10.31 -4.06
C ASP A 120 12.85 -10.76 -2.66
N LEU A 121 11.59 -11.24 -2.58
CA LEU A 121 11.00 -11.70 -1.31
C LEU A 121 11.83 -12.80 -0.63
N PRO A 122 12.41 -13.80 -1.34
CA PRO A 122 13.28 -14.79 -0.72
C PRO A 122 14.45 -14.17 0.05
N ARG A 123 15.06 -13.10 -0.47
CA ARG A 123 16.15 -12.38 0.20
C ARG A 123 15.67 -11.71 1.48
N TYR A 124 14.48 -11.08 1.46
CA TYR A 124 13.88 -10.52 2.68
C TYR A 124 13.61 -11.59 3.73
N MET A 125 13.02 -12.72 3.33
CA MET A 125 12.76 -13.85 4.22
C MET A 125 14.06 -14.41 4.83
N GLN A 126 15.10 -14.59 4.01
CA GLN A 126 16.40 -15.07 4.50
C GLN A 126 17.06 -14.09 5.48
N THR A 127 16.98 -12.78 5.17
CA THR A 127 17.51 -11.74 6.07
C THR A 127 16.77 -11.77 7.41
N TRP A 128 15.43 -11.85 7.37
CA TRP A 128 14.62 -11.95 8.58
C TRP A 128 14.95 -13.20 9.39
N LYS A 129 15.08 -14.36 8.72
CA LYS A 129 15.47 -15.63 9.36
C LYS A 129 16.83 -15.54 10.05
N THR A 130 17.80 -14.90 9.43
CA THR A 130 19.14 -14.72 9.99
C THR A 130 19.11 -13.93 11.32
N HIS A 131 18.23 -12.93 11.43
CA HIS A 131 18.17 -12.06 12.61
C HIS A 131 17.18 -12.55 13.68
N HIS A 132 16.14 -13.31 13.29
CA HIS A 132 15.02 -13.69 14.17
C HIS A 132 14.81 -15.19 14.29
N GLY A 133 15.62 -16.03 13.62
CA GLY A 133 15.54 -17.49 13.67
C GLY A 133 14.47 -18.12 12.79
N GLN A 134 13.48 -17.37 12.30
CA GLN A 134 12.38 -17.84 11.46
C GLN A 134 12.16 -16.88 10.30
N SER A 135 11.82 -17.41 9.13
CA SER A 135 11.36 -16.61 7.99
C SER A 135 9.89 -16.23 8.16
N SER A 136 9.53 -15.02 7.68
CA SER A 136 8.16 -14.54 7.76
C SER A 136 7.71 -13.89 6.46
N VAL A 137 6.41 -14.04 6.14
CA VAL A 137 5.72 -13.30 5.08
C VAL A 137 4.52 -12.57 5.67
N SER A 138 4.37 -11.29 5.34
CA SER A 138 3.23 -10.48 5.80
C SER A 138 2.06 -10.60 4.85
N VAL A 139 0.85 -10.63 5.41
CA VAL A 139 -0.42 -10.58 4.68
C VAL A 139 -1.36 -9.53 5.30
N ILE A 140 -2.21 -8.93 4.46
CA ILE A 140 -3.29 -8.01 4.89
C ILE A 140 -4.57 -8.50 4.23
N HIS A 141 -5.44 -9.09 5.02
CA HIS A 141 -6.75 -9.58 4.57
C HIS A 141 -7.89 -8.63 4.94
N ALA A 142 -7.66 -7.72 5.88
CA ALA A 142 -8.63 -6.71 6.29
C ALA A 142 -8.04 -5.30 6.22
N ARG A 143 -8.88 -4.32 5.95
CA ARG A 143 -8.55 -2.91 5.92
C ARG A 143 -9.52 -2.11 6.79
N GLY A 144 -8.97 -1.25 7.63
CA GLY A 144 -9.71 -0.37 8.51
C GLY A 144 -10.13 -1.03 9.81
N CYS A 145 -10.39 -0.16 10.78
CA CYS A 145 -10.80 -0.54 12.13
C CYS A 145 -12.03 0.29 12.51
N PRO A 146 -13.13 -0.33 12.98
CA PRO A 146 -14.35 0.40 13.33
C PRO A 146 -14.28 1.07 14.70
N TYR A 147 -13.22 0.83 15.47
CA TYR A 147 -13.06 1.40 16.80
C TYR A 147 -12.52 2.84 16.73
N THR A 148 -12.87 3.64 17.71
CA THR A 148 -12.54 5.08 17.81
C THR A 148 -11.55 5.37 18.92
N CYS A 149 -10.47 4.59 19.04
CA CYS A 149 -9.45 4.79 20.06
C CYS A 149 -8.80 6.17 19.93
N THR A 150 -8.68 6.90 21.02
CA THR A 150 -8.24 8.31 21.03
C THR A 150 -6.79 8.53 20.59
N TRP A 151 -5.96 7.51 20.66
CA TRP A 151 -4.55 7.55 20.25
C TRP A 151 -4.31 7.06 18.81
N CYS A 152 -5.33 6.51 18.15
CA CYS A 152 -5.20 5.83 16.88
C CYS A 152 -5.46 6.77 15.70
N SER A 153 -4.67 6.62 14.65
CA SER A 153 -4.84 7.30 13.36
C SER A 153 -5.53 6.40 12.35
N HIS A 154 -6.64 6.84 11.79
CA HIS A 154 -7.37 6.15 10.71
C HIS A 154 -7.03 6.76 9.32
N SER A 155 -5.78 7.11 9.11
CA SER A 155 -5.33 7.97 8.01
C SER A 155 -5.53 7.39 6.61
N VAL A 156 -5.54 6.05 6.46
CA VAL A 156 -5.62 5.41 5.14
C VAL A 156 -6.96 4.73 4.92
N TYR A 157 -7.37 3.87 5.82
CA TYR A 157 -8.54 3.00 5.63
C TYR A 157 -9.81 3.46 6.35
N GLY A 158 -9.71 4.54 7.13
CA GLY A 158 -10.84 5.14 7.87
C GLY A 158 -11.45 4.22 8.92
N ASN A 159 -12.62 4.64 9.43
CA ASN A 159 -13.41 3.88 10.41
C ASN A 159 -14.29 2.80 9.74
N THR A 160 -13.72 2.09 8.76
CA THR A 160 -14.39 0.99 8.06
C THR A 160 -13.79 -0.34 8.48
N HIS A 161 -14.44 -1.44 8.16
CA HIS A 161 -13.86 -2.77 8.32
C HIS A 161 -14.28 -3.63 7.15
N ARG A 162 -13.38 -3.81 6.19
CA ARG A 162 -13.58 -4.55 4.95
C ARG A 162 -12.58 -5.69 4.88
N ARG A 163 -13.00 -6.86 4.42
CA ARG A 163 -12.16 -8.05 4.37
C ARG A 163 -12.25 -8.75 3.03
N ARG A 164 -11.19 -9.45 2.68
CA ARG A 164 -11.21 -10.52 1.68
C ARG A 164 -12.12 -11.64 2.17
N THR A 165 -12.73 -12.36 1.23
CA THR A 165 -13.49 -13.57 1.60
C THR A 165 -12.58 -14.60 2.26
N PRO A 166 -13.09 -15.47 3.15
CA PRO A 166 -12.30 -16.53 3.75
C PRO A 166 -11.61 -17.43 2.74
N THR A 167 -12.30 -17.68 1.61
CA THR A 167 -11.78 -18.51 0.51
C THR A 167 -10.60 -17.83 -0.17
N ASP A 168 -10.74 -16.58 -0.58
CA ASP A 168 -9.68 -15.79 -1.26
C ASP A 168 -8.45 -15.63 -0.36
N ALA A 169 -8.65 -15.32 0.93
CA ALA A 169 -7.56 -15.23 1.90
C ALA A 169 -6.84 -16.59 2.11
N ALA A 170 -7.57 -17.69 2.09
CA ALA A 170 -6.97 -19.02 2.21
C ALA A 170 -6.23 -19.44 0.93
N ASP A 171 -6.71 -19.04 -0.25
CA ASP A 171 -6.03 -19.26 -1.53
C ASP A 171 -4.71 -18.50 -1.60
N GLU A 172 -4.67 -17.24 -1.12
CA GLU A 172 -3.43 -16.47 -1.00
C GLU A 172 -2.42 -17.17 -0.08
N LEU A 173 -2.84 -17.69 1.08
CA LEU A 173 -1.92 -18.41 1.97
C LEU A 173 -1.44 -19.75 1.38
N LEU A 174 -2.29 -20.46 0.64
CA LEU A 174 -1.86 -21.66 -0.07
C LEU A 174 -0.77 -21.34 -1.10
N TRP A 175 -1.00 -20.29 -1.90
CA TRP A 175 -0.02 -19.83 -2.89
C TRP A 175 1.31 -19.40 -2.24
N ILE A 176 1.25 -18.64 -1.12
CA ILE A 176 2.45 -18.25 -0.37
C ILE A 176 3.19 -19.48 0.17
N LYS A 177 2.45 -20.45 0.73
CA LYS A 177 3.01 -21.68 1.26
C LYS A 177 3.77 -22.46 0.18
N GLU A 178 3.14 -22.67 -0.98
CA GLU A 178 3.70 -23.46 -2.07
C GLU A 178 4.87 -22.75 -2.77
N ARG A 179 4.85 -21.44 -2.82
CA ARG A 179 5.86 -20.65 -3.52
C ARG A 179 7.07 -20.30 -2.67
N TYR A 180 6.87 -19.98 -1.39
CA TYR A 180 7.90 -19.40 -0.54
C TYR A 180 8.25 -20.23 0.70
N HIS A 181 7.38 -21.14 1.12
CA HIS A 181 7.58 -21.99 2.31
C HIS A 181 8.01 -21.22 3.57
N PRO A 182 7.29 -20.15 3.99
CA PRO A 182 7.65 -19.39 5.18
C PRO A 182 7.48 -20.23 6.45
N ASP A 183 8.32 -19.93 7.46
CA ASP A 183 8.17 -20.54 8.80
C ASP A 183 7.00 -19.92 9.56
N LEU A 184 6.64 -18.65 9.25
CA LEU A 184 5.63 -17.87 9.95
C LEU A 184 4.86 -16.96 8.99
N ILE A 185 3.57 -16.72 9.27
CA ILE A 185 2.77 -15.65 8.64
C ILE A 185 2.57 -14.52 9.64
N TRP A 186 2.80 -13.29 9.19
CA TRP A 186 2.47 -12.09 9.95
C TRP A 186 1.19 -11.47 9.39
N TYR A 187 0.08 -11.58 10.13
CA TYR A 187 -1.15 -10.85 9.81
C TYR A 187 -1.00 -9.39 10.22
N ALA A 188 -0.92 -8.51 9.24
CA ALA A 188 -0.81 -7.07 9.45
C ALA A 188 -2.17 -6.36 9.36
N ASP A 189 -3.24 -7.08 9.61
CA ASP A 189 -4.61 -6.55 9.68
C ASP A 189 -4.77 -5.59 10.87
N ASP A 190 -5.52 -4.52 10.70
CA ASP A 190 -5.81 -3.57 11.78
C ASP A 190 -6.48 -4.24 12.99
N VAL A 191 -7.44 -5.14 12.74
CA VAL A 191 -8.12 -5.94 13.77
C VAL A 191 -8.46 -7.34 13.22
N PHE A 192 -7.54 -8.30 13.35
CA PHE A 192 -7.69 -9.62 12.75
C PHE A 192 -8.88 -10.41 13.31
N THR A 193 -9.10 -10.36 14.63
CA THR A 193 -10.05 -11.26 15.33
C THR A 193 -11.46 -10.70 15.50
N ILE A 194 -11.76 -9.51 14.98
CA ILE A 194 -13.04 -8.83 15.25
C ILE A 194 -14.28 -9.59 14.73
N ASN A 195 -14.16 -10.38 13.68
CA ASN A 195 -15.26 -11.15 13.08
C ASN A 195 -15.02 -12.65 13.29
N HIS A 196 -15.61 -13.20 14.35
CA HIS A 196 -15.45 -14.61 14.70
C HIS A 196 -16.00 -15.57 13.64
N ARG A 197 -17.14 -15.23 13.01
CA ARG A 197 -17.70 -16.05 11.93
C ARG A 197 -16.71 -16.17 10.78
N TRP A 198 -16.14 -15.06 10.35
CA TRP A 198 -15.11 -15.03 9.31
C TRP A 198 -13.88 -15.88 9.70
N LEU A 199 -13.44 -15.81 10.97
CA LEU A 199 -12.31 -16.61 11.45
C LEU A 199 -12.57 -18.10 11.38
N PHE A 200 -13.77 -18.57 11.76
CA PHE A 200 -14.12 -19.97 11.66
C PHE A 200 -14.21 -20.44 10.20
N GLU A 201 -14.85 -19.66 9.34
CA GLU A 201 -14.92 -19.94 7.91
C GLU A 201 -13.52 -19.99 7.27
N TYR A 202 -12.63 -19.07 7.67
CA TYR A 202 -11.24 -19.01 7.23
C TYR A 202 -10.43 -20.24 7.72
N HIS A 203 -10.60 -20.62 8.97
CA HIS A 203 -9.98 -21.83 9.53
C HIS A 203 -10.38 -23.08 8.72
N GLU A 204 -11.67 -23.27 8.44
CA GLU A 204 -12.14 -24.40 7.64
C GLU A 204 -11.62 -24.34 6.19
N ALA A 205 -11.52 -23.15 5.61
CA ALA A 205 -10.95 -22.96 4.28
C ALA A 205 -9.46 -23.35 4.23
N LEU A 206 -8.67 -22.95 5.24
CA LEU A 206 -7.25 -23.33 5.38
C LEU A 206 -7.09 -24.84 5.58
N LYS A 207 -7.91 -25.42 6.45
CA LYS A 207 -7.92 -26.87 6.74
C LYS A 207 -8.22 -27.68 5.48
N GLY A 208 -9.23 -27.27 4.70
CA GLY A 208 -9.58 -27.92 3.43
C GLY A 208 -8.45 -27.88 2.39
N ARG A 209 -7.57 -26.88 2.45
CA ARG A 209 -6.39 -26.72 1.58
C ARG A 209 -5.12 -27.34 2.16
N GLY A 210 -5.17 -27.92 3.35
CA GLY A 210 -3.99 -28.46 4.04
C GLY A 210 -2.95 -27.38 4.40
N VAL A 211 -3.37 -26.12 4.54
CA VAL A 211 -2.47 -25.03 4.93
C VAL A 211 -2.33 -25.01 6.45
N ARG A 212 -1.10 -25.20 6.92
CA ARG A 212 -0.72 -25.12 8.34
C ARG A 212 0.60 -24.38 8.43
N ILE A 213 0.53 -23.10 8.75
CA ILE A 213 1.68 -22.23 8.96
C ILE A 213 1.44 -21.49 10.28
N PRO A 214 2.41 -21.44 11.20
CA PRO A 214 2.33 -20.63 12.40
C PRO A 214 2.10 -19.13 12.09
N PHE A 215 1.48 -18.40 13.03
CA PHE A 215 1.27 -16.95 12.93
C PHE A 215 1.28 -16.28 14.29
#